data_ab4bb41d3e83e705ee9662b765f0d0e8
#
_entry.id   ab4bb41d3e83e705ee9662b765f0d0e8
#
_cell.length_a   1.000
_cell.length_b   1.000
_cell.length_c   1.000
_cell.angle_alpha   90.00
_cell.angle_beta   90.00
_cell.angle_gamma   90.00
#
_symmetry.space_group_name_H-M   'P 1'
#
loop_
_entity.id
_entity.type
_entity.pdbx_description
1 polymer ?
#
loop_
_entity_poly.entity_id
_entity_poly.type
_entity_poly.pdbx_seq_one_letter_code
_entity_poly.pdbx_strand_id
1 'polypeptide(L)'
;MNSILKKIRQSDAFNKENRVSRIKAVILMSLFTFTFLEAEFLFVDMISCTVSGDKSVNAQNYALGASVVGFALYPLYSRLCKKALQAVISIVAAVLSVVCLFLICRHSTYAFTLCMGLVLFLILGLFGSAVFYKSLCLLEDNTYIARLAGLSYMLGTLLQIANNNLIHIDIIEAAVLSLFILLLAVMLIRAEKNSIVPAFPKNEADEKTDKAGKEVVKISVLLVFLVAFMTCIFSTMDNAITLYHANGVVNIGQWPRILLAL
;
A
#
# COMPACT_ATOMS: atom_id res chain seq x y z
N MET A 1 -16.14 -37.16 27.98
CA MET A 1 -16.62 -36.87 26.62
C MET A 1 -16.91 -35.39 26.37
N ASN A 2 -17.63 -34.69 27.23
CA ASN A 2 -17.96 -33.25 27.06
C ASN A 2 -16.75 -32.30 27.06
N SER A 3 -15.64 -32.58 27.76
CA SER A 3 -14.46 -31.68 27.78
C SER A 3 -13.66 -31.73 26.48
N ILE A 4 -13.57 -32.90 25.85
CA ILE A 4 -12.88 -33.09 24.55
C ILE A 4 -13.65 -32.42 23.44
N LEU A 5 -14.97 -32.59 23.38
CA LEU A 5 -15.84 -31.93 22.41
C LEU A 5 -15.80 -30.39 22.53
N LYS A 6 -15.70 -29.86 23.77
CA LYS A 6 -15.55 -28.44 24.02
C LYS A 6 -14.19 -27.91 23.51
N LYS A 7 -13.09 -28.67 23.69
CA LYS A 7 -11.77 -28.33 23.16
C LYS A 7 -11.71 -28.34 21.62
N ILE A 8 -12.31 -29.36 20.98
CA ILE A 8 -12.38 -29.45 19.51
C ILE A 8 -13.17 -28.25 18.95
N ARG A 9 -14.34 -27.97 19.52
CA ARG A 9 -15.19 -26.85 19.11
C ARG A 9 -14.50 -25.47 19.31
N GLN A 10 -13.70 -25.30 20.36
CA GLN A 10 -12.88 -24.11 20.58
C GLN A 10 -11.74 -23.99 19.57
N SER A 11 -11.07 -25.12 19.25
CA SER A 11 -10.01 -25.18 18.21
C SER A 11 -10.55 -24.84 16.82
N ASP A 12 -11.72 -25.36 16.44
CA ASP A 12 -12.34 -25.09 15.15
C ASP A 12 -12.80 -23.63 15.04
N ALA A 13 -13.36 -23.04 16.10
CA ALA A 13 -13.75 -21.65 16.15
C ALA A 13 -12.52 -20.74 16.03
N PHE A 14 -11.43 -21.03 16.74
CA PHE A 14 -10.17 -20.31 16.69
C PHE A 14 -9.54 -20.36 15.29
N ASN A 15 -9.48 -21.56 14.67
CA ASN A 15 -8.99 -21.71 13.31
C ASN A 15 -9.83 -20.95 12.27
N LYS A 16 -11.15 -20.87 12.47
CA LYS A 16 -12.07 -20.12 11.60
C LYS A 16 -11.84 -18.61 11.75
N GLU A 17 -11.66 -18.10 12.96
CA GLU A 17 -11.42 -16.69 13.24
C GLU A 17 -10.08 -16.22 12.63
N ASN A 18 -9.02 -17.00 12.78
CA ASN A 18 -7.72 -16.74 12.18
C ASN A 18 -7.77 -16.72 10.65
N ARG A 19 -8.55 -17.63 10.04
CA ARG A 19 -8.74 -17.64 8.58
C ARG A 19 -9.44 -16.37 8.09
N VAL A 20 -10.46 -15.91 8.80
CA VAL A 20 -11.18 -14.67 8.43
C VAL A 20 -10.28 -13.44 8.57
N SER A 21 -9.45 -13.37 9.61
CA SER A 21 -8.49 -12.29 9.81
C SER A 21 -7.43 -12.23 8.71
N ARG A 22 -6.90 -13.38 8.29
CA ARG A 22 -5.96 -13.48 7.16
C ARG A 22 -6.59 -13.00 5.84
N ILE A 23 -7.82 -13.42 5.55
CA ILE A 23 -8.54 -12.99 4.34
C ILE A 23 -8.74 -11.46 4.36
N LYS A 24 -9.13 -10.89 5.50
CA LYS A 24 -9.27 -9.43 5.66
C LYS A 24 -7.95 -8.70 5.40
N ALA A 25 -6.84 -9.22 5.92
CA ALA A 25 -5.52 -8.65 5.69
C ALA A 25 -5.12 -8.69 4.20
N VAL A 26 -5.35 -9.84 3.52
CA VAL A 26 -5.09 -9.96 2.07
C VAL A 26 -5.92 -8.96 1.28
N ILE A 27 -7.24 -8.87 1.55
CA ILE A 27 -8.12 -7.94 0.84
C ILE A 27 -7.67 -6.49 1.06
N LEU A 28 -7.36 -6.12 2.30
CA LEU A 28 -6.95 -4.75 2.64
C LEU A 28 -5.65 -4.36 1.93
N MET A 29 -4.65 -5.24 1.91
CA MET A 29 -3.38 -5.00 1.22
C MET A 29 -3.54 -5.03 -0.31
N SER A 30 -4.35 -5.94 -0.86
CA SER A 30 -4.61 -6.00 -2.31
C SER A 30 -5.31 -4.75 -2.82
N LEU A 31 -6.30 -4.25 -2.07
CA LEU A 31 -6.98 -2.99 -2.35
C LEU A 31 -6.00 -1.82 -2.38
N PHE A 32 -5.13 -1.73 -1.38
CA PHE A 32 -4.11 -0.69 -1.34
C PHE A 32 -3.13 -0.82 -2.51
N THR A 33 -2.63 -2.04 -2.78
CA THR A 33 -1.70 -2.27 -3.89
C THR A 33 -2.32 -1.86 -5.23
N PHE A 34 -3.55 -2.27 -5.50
CA PHE A 34 -4.29 -1.83 -6.69
C PHE A 34 -4.39 -0.30 -6.75
N THR A 35 -4.88 0.31 -5.66
CA THR A 35 -5.09 1.76 -5.59
C THR A 35 -3.79 2.54 -5.84
N PHE A 36 -2.68 2.07 -5.29
CA PHE A 36 -1.37 2.72 -5.44
C PHE A 36 -0.84 2.58 -6.87
N LEU A 37 -0.83 1.37 -7.42
CA LEU A 37 -0.34 1.10 -8.77
C LEU A 37 -1.18 1.79 -9.84
N GLU A 38 -2.49 1.83 -9.66
CA GLU A 38 -3.40 2.48 -10.59
C GLU A 38 -3.28 4.01 -10.52
N ALA A 39 -3.13 4.59 -9.33
CA ALA A 39 -2.85 6.01 -9.17
C ALA A 39 -1.53 6.40 -9.82
N GLU A 40 -0.51 5.56 -9.73
CA GLU A 40 0.79 5.76 -10.40
C GLU A 40 0.63 5.72 -11.91
N PHE A 41 -0.07 4.73 -12.44
CA PHE A 41 -0.31 4.59 -13.87
C PHE A 41 -1.04 5.82 -14.42
N LEU A 42 -2.17 6.18 -13.85
CA LEU A 42 -2.95 7.36 -14.27
C LEU A 42 -2.15 8.66 -14.16
N PHE A 43 -1.38 8.86 -13.09
CA PHE A 43 -0.54 10.04 -12.93
C PHE A 43 0.54 10.13 -14.00
N VAL A 44 1.23 9.01 -14.29
CA VAL A 44 2.28 8.95 -15.32
C VAL A 44 1.71 9.21 -16.70
N ASP A 45 0.53 8.66 -16.99
CA ASP A 45 -0.15 8.89 -18.26
C ASP A 45 -0.49 10.38 -18.45
N MET A 46 -1.11 11.00 -17.48
CA MET A 46 -1.47 12.42 -17.50
C MET A 46 -0.23 13.34 -17.59
N ILE A 47 0.84 13.02 -16.87
CA ILE A 47 2.10 13.79 -16.93
C ILE A 47 2.75 13.64 -18.31
N SER A 48 2.71 12.44 -18.90
CA SER A 48 3.30 12.17 -20.22
C SER A 48 2.64 12.95 -21.35
N CYS A 49 1.37 13.30 -21.20
CA CYS A 49 0.67 14.20 -22.13
C CYS A 49 1.19 15.64 -22.08
N THR A 50 1.89 16.05 -21.00
CA THR A 50 2.31 17.44 -20.81
C THR A 50 3.80 17.69 -21.03
N VAL A 51 4.65 16.66 -20.91
CA VAL A 51 6.11 16.78 -20.97
C VAL A 51 6.78 15.58 -21.66
N SER A 52 8.05 15.74 -22.03
CA SER A 52 8.89 14.67 -22.61
C SER A 52 9.21 13.58 -21.58
N GLY A 53 9.58 12.38 -22.08
CA GLY A 53 9.80 11.17 -21.28
C GLY A 53 10.69 11.33 -20.05
N ASP A 54 11.83 12.03 -20.16
CA ASP A 54 12.75 12.25 -19.03
C ASP A 54 12.10 13.05 -17.88
N LYS A 55 11.30 14.06 -18.21
CA LYS A 55 10.57 14.84 -17.22
C LYS A 55 9.42 14.04 -16.59
N SER A 56 8.81 13.15 -17.35
CA SER A 56 7.78 12.24 -16.87
C SER A 56 8.35 11.27 -15.82
N VAL A 57 9.52 10.65 -16.12
CA VAL A 57 10.23 9.79 -15.15
C VAL A 57 10.60 10.55 -13.87
N ASN A 58 11.11 11.79 -14.00
CA ASN A 58 11.43 12.60 -12.83
C ASN A 58 10.19 12.93 -12.00
N ALA A 59 9.06 13.24 -12.64
CA ALA A 59 7.80 13.50 -11.96
C ALA A 59 7.30 12.27 -11.20
N GLN A 60 7.38 11.06 -11.79
CA GLN A 60 7.08 9.80 -11.13
C GLN A 60 7.97 9.59 -9.89
N ASN A 61 9.28 9.81 -10.01
CA ASN A 61 10.20 9.67 -8.89
C ASN A 61 9.89 10.66 -7.74
N TYR A 62 9.48 11.90 -8.05
CA TYR A 62 9.04 12.86 -7.04
C TYR A 62 7.76 12.42 -6.36
N ALA A 63 6.79 11.88 -7.09
CA ALA A 63 5.55 11.36 -6.55
C ALA A 63 5.81 10.17 -5.63
N LEU A 64 6.64 9.20 -6.05
CA LEU A 64 7.06 8.07 -5.21
C LEU A 64 7.81 8.56 -3.96
N GLY A 65 8.69 9.56 -4.08
CA GLY A 65 9.35 10.21 -2.94
C GLY A 65 8.35 10.82 -1.95
N ALA A 66 7.29 11.48 -2.44
CA ALA A 66 6.22 12.01 -1.60
C ALA A 66 5.47 10.89 -0.85
N SER A 67 5.26 9.73 -1.49
CA SER A 67 4.63 8.57 -0.83
C SER A 67 5.48 8.03 0.31
N VAL A 68 6.81 8.00 0.16
CA VAL A 68 7.74 7.59 1.24
C VAL A 68 7.61 8.53 2.44
N VAL A 69 7.54 9.85 2.20
CA VAL A 69 7.30 10.84 3.27
C VAL A 69 5.97 10.58 3.96
N GLY A 70 4.90 10.37 3.19
CA GLY A 70 3.58 10.02 3.72
C GLY A 70 3.61 8.76 4.59
N PHE A 71 4.31 7.73 4.12
CA PHE A 71 4.48 6.47 4.85
C PHE A 71 5.20 6.69 6.19
N ALA A 72 6.25 7.51 6.21
CA ALA A 72 7.01 7.84 7.42
C ALA A 72 6.23 8.71 8.41
N LEU A 73 5.26 9.50 7.96
CA LEU A 73 4.44 10.35 8.82
C LEU A 73 3.40 9.58 9.65
N TYR A 74 2.98 8.39 9.20
CA TYR A 74 1.93 7.62 9.87
C TYR A 74 2.23 7.27 11.34
N PRO A 75 3.42 6.80 11.75
CA PRO A 75 3.71 6.52 13.15
C PRO A 75 3.59 7.76 14.06
N LEU A 76 3.99 8.94 13.57
CA LEU A 76 3.83 10.21 14.27
C LEU A 76 2.33 10.55 14.42
N TYR A 77 1.61 10.52 13.32
CA TYR A 77 0.17 10.76 13.25
C TYR A 77 -0.61 9.81 14.19
N SER A 78 -0.31 8.51 14.15
CA SER A 78 -1.01 7.51 14.96
C SER A 78 -0.78 7.67 16.46
N ARG A 79 0.37 8.24 16.88
CA ARG A 79 0.69 8.51 18.28
C ARG A 79 0.06 9.82 18.78
N LEU A 80 0.02 10.86 17.95
CA LEU A 80 -0.43 12.19 18.32
C LEU A 80 -1.96 12.35 18.28
N CYS A 81 -2.64 11.63 17.38
CA CYS A 81 -4.06 11.82 17.14
C CYS A 81 -4.91 10.77 17.85
N LYS A 82 -5.98 11.21 18.51
CA LYS A 82 -7.01 10.33 19.10
C LYS A 82 -7.73 9.55 17.97
N LYS A 83 -8.22 8.35 18.25
CA LYS A 83 -8.91 7.47 17.27
C LYS A 83 -10.04 8.18 16.49
N ALA A 84 -10.86 9.00 17.16
CA ALA A 84 -11.91 9.76 16.49
C ALA A 84 -11.35 10.76 15.48
N LEU A 85 -10.26 11.45 15.81
CA LEU A 85 -9.59 12.40 14.92
C LEU A 85 -8.91 11.66 13.74
N GLN A 86 -8.36 10.49 13.97
CA GLN A 86 -7.79 9.64 12.92
C GLN A 86 -8.84 9.26 11.87
N ALA A 87 -10.06 8.91 12.30
CA ALA A 87 -11.15 8.62 11.38
C ALA A 87 -11.54 9.83 10.53
N VAL A 88 -11.65 11.02 11.15
CA VAL A 88 -11.97 12.26 10.44
C VAL A 88 -10.88 12.60 9.42
N ILE A 89 -9.61 12.53 9.82
CA ILE A 89 -8.47 12.81 8.93
C ILE A 89 -8.44 11.80 7.77
N SER A 90 -8.73 10.51 8.03
CA SER A 90 -8.80 9.50 6.96
C SER A 90 -9.90 9.79 5.94
N ILE A 91 -11.06 10.30 6.39
CA ILE A 91 -12.15 10.71 5.49
C ILE A 91 -11.72 11.93 4.68
N VAL A 92 -11.19 12.96 5.33
CA VAL A 92 -10.74 14.19 4.65
C VAL A 92 -9.63 13.86 3.64
N ALA A 93 -8.67 13.02 4.01
CA ALA A 93 -7.60 12.57 3.13
C ALA A 93 -8.14 11.79 1.92
N ALA A 94 -9.13 10.91 2.11
CA ALA A 94 -9.76 10.19 1.02
C ALA A 94 -10.51 11.14 0.06
N VAL A 95 -11.27 12.09 0.58
CA VAL A 95 -11.97 13.09 -0.24
C VAL A 95 -10.96 13.95 -1.00
N LEU A 96 -9.88 14.39 -0.34
CA LEU A 96 -8.82 15.16 -0.98
C LEU A 96 -8.13 14.36 -2.09
N SER A 97 -7.88 13.07 -1.89
CA SER A 97 -7.33 12.18 -2.92
C SER A 97 -8.24 12.10 -4.14
N VAL A 98 -9.56 11.96 -3.93
CA VAL A 98 -10.55 11.97 -5.02
C VAL A 98 -10.50 13.29 -5.79
N VAL A 99 -10.47 14.41 -5.10
CA VAL A 99 -10.35 15.74 -5.74
C VAL A 99 -9.06 15.85 -6.54
N CYS A 100 -7.91 15.40 -5.99
CA CYS A 100 -6.64 15.40 -6.70
C CYS A 100 -6.69 14.56 -7.98
N LEU A 101 -7.31 13.36 -7.95
CA LEU A 101 -7.45 12.51 -9.13
C LEU A 101 -8.20 13.19 -10.26
N PHE A 102 -9.37 13.77 -9.98
CA PHE A 102 -10.13 14.48 -11.00
C PHE A 102 -9.43 15.75 -11.51
N LEU A 103 -8.64 16.42 -10.67
CA LEU A 103 -7.84 17.57 -11.07
C LEU A 103 -6.65 17.15 -11.96
N ILE A 104 -6.03 16.00 -11.71
CA ILE A 104 -4.97 15.42 -12.55
C ILE A 104 -5.51 15.13 -13.96
N CYS A 105 -6.71 14.54 -14.07
CA CYS A 105 -7.34 14.21 -15.36
C CYS A 105 -7.84 15.43 -16.18
N ARG A 106 -7.69 16.65 -15.67
CA ARG A 106 -8.09 17.86 -16.40
C ARG A 106 -7.11 18.30 -17.47
N HIS A 107 -6.02 17.55 -17.74
CA HIS A 107 -4.98 17.88 -18.72
C HIS A 107 -4.44 19.31 -18.54
N SER A 108 -4.13 19.67 -17.30
CA SER A 108 -3.64 20.99 -16.91
C SER A 108 -2.13 21.14 -17.20
N THR A 109 -1.52 22.22 -16.72
CA THR A 109 -0.08 22.44 -16.87
C THR A 109 0.73 21.41 -16.04
N TYR A 110 1.94 21.11 -16.49
CA TYR A 110 2.88 20.21 -15.79
C TYR A 110 3.00 20.48 -14.30
N ALA A 111 3.23 21.77 -13.94
CA ALA A 111 3.41 22.14 -12.53
C ALA A 111 2.17 21.85 -11.67
N PHE A 112 0.98 22.10 -12.22
CA PHE A 112 -0.27 21.82 -11.52
C PHE A 112 -0.50 20.34 -11.34
N THR A 113 -0.35 19.54 -12.40
CA THR A 113 -0.49 18.06 -12.37
C THR A 113 0.52 17.46 -11.41
N LEU A 114 1.77 17.93 -11.42
CA LEU A 114 2.80 17.50 -10.49
C LEU A 114 2.42 17.81 -9.03
N CYS A 115 1.97 19.03 -8.73
CA CYS A 115 1.56 19.39 -7.37
C CYS A 115 0.40 18.51 -6.87
N MET A 116 -0.61 18.27 -7.71
CA MET A 116 -1.74 17.40 -7.34
C MET A 116 -1.28 15.95 -7.14
N GLY A 117 -0.38 15.48 -7.98
CA GLY A 117 0.26 14.16 -7.83
C GLY A 117 1.02 14.03 -6.51
N LEU A 118 1.87 14.99 -6.16
CA LEU A 118 2.62 14.98 -4.89
C LEU A 118 1.70 14.90 -3.67
N VAL A 119 0.59 15.65 -3.67
CA VAL A 119 -0.40 15.59 -2.59
C VAL A 119 -1.09 14.22 -2.56
N LEU A 120 -1.50 13.71 -3.71
CA LEU A 120 -2.12 12.39 -3.82
C LEU A 120 -1.21 11.30 -3.26
N PHE A 121 0.05 11.24 -3.72
CA PHE A 121 1.01 10.21 -3.30
C PHE A 121 1.42 10.32 -1.85
N LEU A 122 1.50 11.54 -1.30
CA LEU A 122 1.72 11.73 0.14
C LEU A 122 0.58 11.10 0.95
N ILE A 123 -0.68 11.30 0.54
CA ILE A 123 -1.84 10.70 1.19
C ILE A 123 -1.85 9.17 1.00
N LEU A 124 -1.56 8.68 -0.20
CA LEU A 124 -1.47 7.25 -0.47
C LEU A 124 -0.37 6.58 0.36
N GLY A 125 0.77 7.26 0.55
CA GLY A 125 1.82 6.79 1.45
C GLY A 125 1.35 6.65 2.90
N LEU A 126 0.60 7.63 3.40
CA LEU A 126 0.01 7.59 4.74
C LEU A 126 -1.00 6.43 4.88
N PHE A 127 -1.84 6.22 3.87
CA PHE A 127 -2.75 5.06 3.82
C PHE A 127 -1.99 3.74 3.73
N GLY A 128 -0.91 3.69 2.95
CA GLY A 128 -0.06 2.50 2.83
C GLY A 128 0.49 2.07 4.19
N SER A 129 1.09 2.99 4.94
CA SER A 129 1.60 2.70 6.27
C SER A 129 0.50 2.21 7.22
N ALA A 130 -0.69 2.83 7.17
CA ALA A 130 -1.85 2.41 7.96
C ALA A 130 -2.30 0.99 7.58
N VAL A 131 -2.35 0.67 6.29
CA VAL A 131 -2.73 -0.65 5.76
C VAL A 131 -1.73 -1.70 6.21
N PHE A 132 -0.43 -1.47 6.03
CA PHE A 132 0.62 -2.38 6.46
C PHE A 132 0.54 -2.65 7.96
N TYR A 133 0.46 -1.60 8.78
CA TYR A 133 0.35 -1.74 10.22
C TYR A 133 -0.87 -2.58 10.63
N LYS A 134 -2.05 -2.26 10.09
CA LYS A 134 -3.29 -2.97 10.42
C LYS A 134 -3.32 -4.39 9.90
N SER A 135 -2.78 -4.64 8.72
CA SER A 135 -2.67 -5.99 8.16
C SER A 135 -1.75 -6.87 9.01
N LEU A 136 -0.64 -6.33 9.52
CA LEU A 136 0.24 -7.04 10.45
C LEU A 136 -0.45 -7.34 11.79
N CYS A 137 -1.25 -6.39 12.31
CA CYS A 137 -2.04 -6.62 13.53
C CYS A 137 -3.13 -7.68 13.37
N LEU A 138 -3.60 -7.95 12.16
CA LEU A 138 -4.56 -9.00 11.85
C LEU A 138 -3.92 -10.40 11.74
N LEU A 139 -2.58 -10.46 11.64
CA LEU A 139 -1.83 -11.71 11.58
C LEU A 139 -1.34 -12.07 12.97
N GLU A 140 -1.71 -13.25 13.45
CA GLU A 140 -1.20 -13.79 14.72
C GLU A 140 0.18 -14.43 14.56
N ASP A 141 0.54 -14.83 13.33
CA ASP A 141 1.76 -15.57 13.03
C ASP A 141 2.58 -14.89 11.93
N ASN A 142 3.83 -14.59 12.24
CA ASN A 142 4.79 -13.97 11.33
C ASN A 142 5.13 -14.82 10.10
N THR A 143 4.90 -16.14 10.14
CA THR A 143 5.18 -17.05 9.01
C THR A 143 4.34 -16.74 7.76
N TYR A 144 3.22 -16.05 7.93
CA TYR A 144 2.33 -15.69 6.82
C TYR A 144 2.62 -14.34 6.16
N ILE A 145 3.56 -13.54 6.69
CA ILE A 145 3.82 -12.17 6.18
C ILE A 145 4.25 -12.19 4.71
N ALA A 146 5.18 -13.07 4.35
CA ALA A 146 5.66 -13.17 2.97
C ALA A 146 4.54 -13.60 2.00
N ARG A 147 3.73 -14.59 2.41
CA ARG A 147 2.56 -15.04 1.61
C ARG A 147 1.50 -13.95 1.50
N LEU A 148 1.25 -13.21 2.57
CA LEU A 148 0.34 -12.07 2.55
C LEU A 148 0.80 -11.03 1.54
N ALA A 149 2.07 -10.64 1.59
CA ALA A 149 2.65 -9.64 0.68
C ALA A 149 2.56 -10.11 -0.78
N GLY A 150 3.01 -11.34 -1.08
CA GLY A 150 2.97 -11.89 -2.45
C GLY A 150 1.56 -12.00 -3.01
N LEU A 151 0.62 -12.61 -2.26
CA LEU A 151 -0.78 -12.72 -2.69
C LEU A 151 -1.44 -11.36 -2.90
N SER A 152 -1.17 -10.41 -2.00
CA SER A 152 -1.77 -9.08 -2.10
C SER A 152 -1.22 -8.31 -3.29
N TYR A 153 0.07 -8.40 -3.56
CA TYR A 153 0.68 -7.79 -4.73
C TYR A 153 0.15 -8.41 -6.02
N MET A 154 0.09 -9.74 -6.10
CA MET A 154 -0.47 -10.46 -7.25
C MET A 154 -1.92 -10.04 -7.52
N LEU A 155 -2.79 -10.05 -6.50
CA LEU A 155 -4.19 -9.66 -6.66
C LEU A 155 -4.34 -8.18 -7.04
N GLY A 156 -3.56 -7.28 -6.44
CA GLY A 156 -3.55 -5.86 -6.78
C GLY A 156 -3.14 -5.62 -8.23
N THR A 157 -2.08 -6.29 -8.69
CA THR A 157 -1.61 -6.21 -10.08
C THR A 157 -2.62 -6.81 -11.07
N LEU A 158 -3.27 -7.93 -10.73
CA LEU A 158 -4.34 -8.49 -11.57
C LEU A 158 -5.53 -7.54 -11.71
N LEU A 159 -5.93 -6.86 -10.63
CA LEU A 159 -6.96 -5.84 -10.68
C LEU A 159 -6.53 -4.65 -11.57
N GLN A 160 -5.27 -4.21 -11.47
CA GLN A 160 -4.73 -3.16 -12.33
C GLN A 160 -4.77 -3.56 -13.81
N ILE A 161 -4.31 -4.76 -14.15
CA ILE A 161 -4.36 -5.26 -15.53
C ILE A 161 -5.81 -5.31 -16.03
N ALA A 162 -6.74 -5.80 -15.22
CA ALA A 162 -8.14 -5.85 -15.59
C ALA A 162 -8.71 -4.44 -15.82
N ASN A 163 -8.39 -3.48 -14.95
CA ASN A 163 -8.82 -2.10 -15.10
C ASN A 163 -8.28 -1.47 -16.40
N ASN A 164 -6.99 -1.55 -16.64
CA ASN A 164 -6.34 -0.93 -17.80
C ASN A 164 -6.73 -1.57 -19.16
N ASN A 165 -7.20 -2.83 -19.14
CA ASN A 165 -7.71 -3.47 -20.36
C ASN A 165 -9.21 -3.24 -20.59
N LEU A 166 -9.97 -2.91 -19.56
CA LEU A 166 -11.42 -2.70 -19.65
C LEU A 166 -11.79 -1.22 -19.76
N ILE A 167 -11.00 -0.33 -19.18
CA ILE A 167 -11.27 1.10 -19.11
C ILE A 167 -10.17 1.85 -19.88
N HIS A 168 -10.60 2.67 -20.84
CA HIS A 168 -9.71 3.43 -21.72
C HIS A 168 -10.02 4.94 -21.65
N ILE A 169 -10.84 5.35 -20.69
CA ILE A 169 -11.26 6.73 -20.51
C ILE A 169 -10.80 7.21 -19.15
N ASP A 170 -9.89 8.17 -19.12
CA ASP A 170 -9.23 8.68 -17.90
C ASP A 170 -10.21 9.09 -16.79
N ILE A 171 -11.32 9.73 -17.16
CA ILE A 171 -12.34 10.15 -16.19
C ILE A 171 -13.04 8.94 -15.54
N ILE A 172 -13.29 7.86 -16.31
CA ILE A 172 -13.90 6.64 -15.78
C ILE A 172 -12.90 5.91 -14.90
N GLU A 173 -11.64 5.85 -15.31
CA GLU A 173 -10.54 5.30 -14.53
C GLU A 173 -10.39 6.04 -13.20
N ALA A 174 -10.36 7.37 -13.22
CA ALA A 174 -10.34 8.19 -11.99
C ALA A 174 -11.57 7.96 -11.11
N ALA A 175 -12.76 7.74 -11.68
CA ALA A 175 -13.98 7.45 -10.92
C ALA A 175 -13.89 6.06 -10.25
N VAL A 176 -13.44 5.03 -10.96
CA VAL A 176 -13.21 3.69 -10.40
C VAL A 176 -12.18 3.74 -9.30
N LEU A 177 -11.03 4.38 -9.55
CA LEU A 177 -9.97 4.53 -8.57
C LEU A 177 -10.46 5.29 -7.32
N SER A 178 -11.27 6.34 -7.51
CA SER A 178 -11.91 7.08 -6.41
C SER A 178 -12.79 6.19 -5.54
N LEU A 179 -13.57 5.29 -6.16
CA LEU A 179 -14.40 4.32 -5.44
C LEU A 179 -13.53 3.40 -4.58
N PHE A 180 -12.40 2.91 -5.11
CA PHE A 180 -11.48 2.05 -4.38
C PHE A 180 -10.76 2.78 -3.24
N ILE A 181 -10.38 4.06 -3.40
CA ILE A 181 -9.82 4.90 -2.33
C ILE A 181 -10.83 5.07 -1.19
N LEU A 182 -12.09 5.37 -1.52
CA LEU A 182 -13.14 5.51 -0.51
C LEU A 182 -13.41 4.19 0.22
N LEU A 183 -13.43 3.07 -0.52
CA LEU A 183 -13.59 1.74 0.07
C LEU A 183 -12.42 1.41 1.01
N LEU A 184 -11.19 1.73 0.60
CA LEU A 184 -9.98 1.57 1.41
C LEU A 184 -10.08 2.37 2.71
N ALA A 185 -10.48 3.64 2.64
CA ALA A 185 -10.67 4.50 3.81
C ALA A 185 -11.73 3.95 4.77
N VAL A 186 -12.87 3.48 4.24
CA VAL A 186 -13.93 2.85 5.05
C VAL A 186 -13.41 1.57 5.73
N MET A 187 -12.66 0.75 5.03
CA MET A 187 -12.07 -0.47 5.61
C MET A 187 -11.05 -0.13 6.69
N LEU A 188 -10.22 0.91 6.50
CA LEU A 188 -9.27 1.38 7.51
C LEU A 188 -9.99 1.86 8.77
N ILE A 189 -11.05 2.65 8.64
CA ILE A 189 -11.84 3.15 9.78
C ILE A 189 -12.52 2.00 10.52
N ARG A 190 -13.08 1.01 9.80
CA ARG A 190 -13.70 -0.17 10.42
C ARG A 190 -12.68 -1.06 11.13
N ALA A 191 -11.49 -1.24 10.57
CA ALA A 191 -10.41 -1.99 11.19
C ALA A 191 -9.93 -1.33 12.49
N GLU A 192 -10.00 0.01 12.56
CA GLU A 192 -9.63 0.78 13.75
C GLU A 192 -10.59 0.60 14.93
N LYS A 193 -11.87 0.43 14.63
CA LYS A 193 -12.92 0.19 15.64
C LYS A 193 -12.78 -1.17 16.35
N ASN A 194 -12.21 -2.15 15.65
CA ASN A 194 -12.10 -3.54 16.09
C ASN A 194 -10.70 -3.92 16.59
N SER A 195 -9.70 -3.05 16.46
CA SER A 195 -8.35 -3.34 16.94
C SER A 195 -8.27 -3.08 18.44
N ILE A 196 -8.32 -4.15 19.22
CA ILE A 196 -7.63 -4.20 20.50
C ILE A 196 -6.15 -4.12 20.12
N VAL A 197 -5.53 -2.95 20.30
CA VAL A 197 -4.09 -2.78 20.13
C VAL A 197 -3.42 -3.83 21.01
N PRO A 198 -2.71 -4.82 20.48
CA PRO A 198 -1.88 -5.64 21.34
C PRO A 198 -0.92 -4.67 22.00
N ALA A 199 -1.01 -4.53 23.31
CA ALA A 199 0.02 -3.85 24.06
C ALA A 199 1.31 -4.56 23.69
N PHE A 200 2.24 -3.85 23.02
CA PHE A 200 3.58 -4.38 22.85
C PHE A 200 3.99 -4.90 24.24
N PRO A 201 4.39 -6.17 24.38
CA PRO A 201 4.85 -6.64 25.66
C PRO A 201 5.94 -5.68 26.08
N LYS A 202 5.74 -4.99 27.23
CA LYS A 202 6.82 -4.29 27.90
C LYS A 202 7.81 -5.39 28.21
N ASN A 203 8.86 -5.48 27.41
CA ASN A 203 9.98 -6.34 27.71
C ASN A 203 10.51 -5.88 29.07
N GLU A 204 10.19 -6.64 30.11
CA GLU A 204 10.99 -6.63 31.31
C GLU A 204 12.39 -7.02 30.85
N ALA A 205 13.29 -6.07 30.93
CA ALA A 205 14.67 -6.21 30.50
C ALA A 205 15.37 -7.24 31.38
N ASP A 206 15.44 -8.47 30.92
CA ASP A 206 16.35 -9.46 31.44
C ASP A 206 17.73 -9.26 30.81
N GLU A 207 18.74 -9.12 31.66
CA GLU A 207 20.15 -8.84 31.36
C GLU A 207 20.88 -9.89 30.46
N LYS A 208 20.18 -10.92 29.97
CA LYS A 208 20.73 -11.89 29.01
C LYS A 208 20.66 -11.47 27.55
N THR A 209 20.25 -10.23 27.25
CA THR A 209 19.80 -9.78 25.91
C THR A 209 20.91 -9.17 25.04
N ASP A 210 22.14 -8.99 25.52
CA ASP A 210 23.12 -8.18 24.77
C ASP A 210 23.66 -8.89 23.51
N LYS A 211 23.80 -10.22 23.51
CA LYS A 211 24.23 -10.97 22.31
C LYS A 211 23.09 -11.16 21.31
N ALA A 212 21.90 -11.54 21.81
CA ALA A 212 20.73 -11.68 20.95
C ALA A 212 20.31 -10.34 20.32
N GLY A 213 20.41 -9.23 21.05
CA GLY A 213 20.16 -7.89 20.54
C GLY A 213 21.09 -7.50 19.38
N LYS A 214 22.39 -7.82 19.48
CA LYS A 214 23.38 -7.52 18.41
C LYS A 214 23.14 -8.35 17.15
N GLU A 215 22.70 -9.60 17.26
CA GLU A 215 22.34 -10.43 16.11
C GLU A 215 21.06 -9.92 15.43
N VAL A 216 20.04 -9.57 16.20
CA VAL A 216 18.80 -8.97 15.67
C VAL A 216 19.10 -7.66 14.92
N VAL A 217 19.97 -6.80 15.45
CA VAL A 217 20.39 -5.56 14.76
C VAL A 217 21.13 -5.89 13.45
N LYS A 218 22.05 -6.86 13.43
CA LYS A 218 22.74 -7.27 12.19
C LYS A 218 21.77 -7.79 11.13
N ILE A 219 20.82 -8.66 11.52
CA ILE A 219 19.82 -9.20 10.62
C ILE A 219 18.91 -8.07 10.10
N SER A 220 18.51 -7.13 10.96
CA SER A 220 17.71 -5.98 10.56
C SER A 220 18.44 -5.08 9.57
N VAL A 221 19.71 -4.80 9.79
CA VAL A 221 20.55 -4.01 8.87
C VAL A 221 20.70 -4.73 7.52
N LEU A 222 20.97 -6.05 7.54
CA LEU A 222 21.06 -6.85 6.32
C LEU A 222 19.73 -6.83 5.53
N LEU A 223 18.60 -6.95 6.24
CA LEU A 223 17.26 -6.88 5.64
C LEU A 223 17.00 -5.52 5.00
N VAL A 224 17.38 -4.42 5.67
CA VAL A 224 17.26 -3.05 5.13
C VAL A 224 18.08 -2.91 3.85
N PHE A 225 19.33 -3.42 3.83
CA PHE A 225 20.17 -3.40 2.63
C PHE A 225 19.55 -4.22 1.48
N LEU A 226 19.03 -5.42 1.79
CA LEU A 226 18.38 -6.27 0.79
C LEU A 226 17.14 -5.58 0.20
N VAL A 227 16.28 -5.00 1.05
CA VAL A 227 15.08 -4.27 0.62
C VAL A 227 15.47 -3.06 -0.21
N ALA A 228 16.48 -2.27 0.21
CA ALA A 228 16.98 -1.12 -0.54
C ALA A 228 17.50 -1.54 -1.92
N PHE A 229 18.25 -2.63 -2.00
CA PHE A 229 18.78 -3.17 -3.26
C PHE A 229 17.64 -3.61 -4.20
N MET A 230 16.66 -4.36 -3.68
CA MET A 230 15.48 -4.77 -4.45
C MET A 230 14.69 -3.55 -4.92
N THR A 231 14.50 -2.54 -4.06
CA THR A 231 13.81 -1.30 -4.42
C THR A 231 14.53 -0.55 -5.53
N CYS A 232 15.86 -0.52 -5.54
CA CYS A 232 16.64 0.08 -6.65
C CYS A 232 16.41 -0.66 -7.97
N ILE A 233 16.38 -2.00 -7.96
CA ILE A 233 16.09 -2.79 -9.17
C ILE A 233 14.68 -2.49 -9.67
N PHE A 234 13.68 -2.51 -8.79
CA PHE A 234 12.29 -2.22 -9.18
C PHE A 234 12.13 -0.79 -9.70
N SER A 235 12.75 0.20 -9.04
CA SER A 235 12.71 1.59 -9.50
C SER A 235 13.34 1.75 -10.90
N THR A 236 14.45 1.05 -11.18
CA THR A 236 15.06 1.07 -12.51
C THR A 236 14.15 0.46 -13.58
N MET A 237 13.46 -0.64 -13.25
CA MET A 237 12.49 -1.27 -14.16
C MET A 237 11.27 -0.37 -14.38
N ASP A 238 10.74 0.26 -13.34
CA ASP A 238 9.59 1.16 -13.43
C ASP A 238 9.93 2.43 -14.24
N ASN A 239 11.11 2.98 -14.06
CA ASN A 239 11.61 4.10 -14.87
C ASN A 239 11.71 3.72 -16.36
N ALA A 240 12.21 2.52 -16.67
CA ALA A 240 12.27 2.03 -18.05
C ALA A 240 10.85 1.85 -18.64
N ILE A 241 9.92 1.27 -17.88
CA ILE A 241 8.52 1.10 -18.29
C ILE A 241 7.87 2.45 -18.57
N THR A 242 8.06 3.43 -17.67
CA THR A 242 7.54 4.79 -17.83
C THR A 242 8.10 5.47 -19.08
N LEU A 243 9.40 5.29 -19.36
CA LEU A 243 10.04 5.82 -20.56
C LEU A 243 9.47 5.19 -21.83
N TYR A 244 9.27 3.88 -21.83
CA TYR A 244 8.65 3.18 -22.97
C TYR A 244 7.20 3.60 -23.18
N HIS A 245 6.43 3.75 -22.09
CA HIS A 245 5.05 4.23 -22.15
C HIS A 245 4.97 5.65 -22.73
N ALA A 246 5.82 6.57 -22.27
CA ALA A 246 5.92 7.93 -22.78
C ALA A 246 6.33 8.00 -24.27
N ASN A 247 6.95 6.94 -24.81
CA ASN A 247 7.26 6.78 -26.24
C ASN A 247 6.18 6.02 -27.01
N GLY A 248 5.00 5.82 -26.46
CA GLY A 248 3.85 5.19 -27.11
C GLY A 248 3.89 3.66 -27.16
N VAL A 249 4.77 3.02 -26.38
CA VAL A 249 4.82 1.55 -26.29
C VAL A 249 3.93 1.10 -25.13
N VAL A 250 2.74 0.60 -25.46
CA VAL A 250 1.73 0.19 -24.50
C VAL A 250 1.99 -1.22 -23.98
N ASN A 251 1.65 -1.47 -22.70
CA ASN A 251 1.64 -2.81 -22.05
C ASN A 251 2.98 -3.52 -21.83
N ILE A 252 4.10 -2.82 -21.79
CA ILE A 252 5.36 -3.40 -21.37
C ILE A 252 5.42 -3.42 -19.83
N GLY A 253 5.71 -4.57 -19.25
CA GLY A 253 6.08 -4.72 -17.85
C GLY A 253 5.00 -5.17 -16.88
N GLN A 254 3.73 -5.31 -17.31
CA GLN A 254 2.67 -5.81 -16.42
C GLN A 254 2.84 -7.31 -16.11
N TRP A 255 3.14 -8.13 -17.12
CA TRP A 255 3.36 -9.57 -16.95
C TRP A 255 4.59 -9.94 -16.11
N PRO A 256 5.76 -9.29 -16.25
CA PRO A 256 6.89 -9.53 -15.35
C PRO A 256 6.59 -9.24 -13.89
N ARG A 257 5.76 -8.24 -13.57
CA ARG A 257 5.36 -7.94 -12.19
C ARG A 257 4.55 -9.09 -11.57
N ILE A 258 3.69 -9.75 -12.34
CA ILE A 258 2.93 -10.92 -11.86
C ILE A 258 3.86 -12.10 -11.60
N LEU A 259 4.79 -12.37 -12.53
CA LEU A 259 5.75 -13.46 -12.38
C LEU A 259 6.69 -13.28 -11.17
N LEU A 260 7.01 -12.03 -10.82
CA LEU A 260 7.81 -11.73 -9.63
C LEU A 260 7.02 -11.87 -8.31
N ALA A 261 5.69 -11.85 -8.36
CA ALA A 261 4.83 -11.99 -7.18
C ALA A 261 4.48 -13.46 -6.84
N LEU A 262 4.70 -14.37 -7.79
CA LEU A 262 4.51 -15.81 -7.62
C LEU A 262 5.73 -16.47 -7.01
#